data_6970f049a152e8aae67cd24d6b67079d
#
_entry.id   6970f049a152e8aae67cd24d6b67079d
#
_cell.length_a   1.000
_cell.length_b   1.000
_cell.length_c   1.000
_cell.angle_alpha   90.00
_cell.angle_beta   90.00
_cell.angle_gamma   90.00
#
_symmetry.space_group_name_H-M   'P 1'
#
loop_
_entity.id
_entity.type
_entity.pdbx_description
1 polymer ?
#
loop_
_entity_poly.entity_id
_entity_poly.type
_entity_poly.pdbx_seq_one_letter_code
_entity_poly.pdbx_strand_id
1 'polypeptide(L)'
;MLEKALKSRRFGSYTLQAAIAAVHAEAESVAATDWRQIVALYDQLLRIQPSPVVQLNRAVAIAMRDGPEAGLAQIDAVLEPSSGKQGELANYYLAHSARADMYRRLGRRAEARSAYEKALALTQQEPERQFLQERIRQLK
;
A
#
# COMPACT_ATOMS: atom_id res chain seq x y z
N MET A 1 0.89 -7.46 -29.65
CA MET A 1 1.74 -6.61 -28.79
C MET A 1 1.50 -6.83 -27.30
N LEU A 2 0.28 -6.70 -26.84
CA LEU A 2 -0.05 -6.95 -25.44
C LEU A 2 0.25 -8.38 -25.03
N GLU A 3 -0.07 -9.34 -25.88
CA GLU A 3 0.19 -10.76 -25.60
C GLU A 3 1.67 -11.06 -25.43
N LYS A 4 2.53 -10.45 -26.25
CA LYS A 4 3.98 -10.58 -26.13
C LYS A 4 4.46 -9.99 -24.81
N ALA A 5 3.94 -8.84 -24.43
CA ALA A 5 4.30 -8.18 -23.17
C ALA A 5 3.94 -9.05 -21.98
N LEU A 6 2.76 -9.70 -22.02
CA LEU A 6 2.31 -10.56 -20.93
C LEU A 6 3.10 -11.87 -20.82
N LYS A 7 3.71 -12.32 -21.93
CA LYS A 7 4.53 -13.54 -21.91
C LYS A 7 5.89 -13.29 -21.30
N SER A 8 6.38 -12.06 -21.33
CA SER A 8 7.66 -11.68 -20.71
C SER A 8 7.38 -11.17 -19.29
N ARG A 9 8.05 -11.75 -18.29
CA ARG A 9 7.89 -11.31 -16.90
C ARG A 9 8.11 -9.81 -16.75
N ARG A 10 9.16 -9.29 -17.41
CA ARG A 10 9.53 -7.88 -17.31
C ARG A 10 8.46 -6.99 -17.94
N PHE A 11 8.06 -7.32 -19.16
CA PHE A 11 7.07 -6.53 -19.88
C PHE A 11 5.66 -6.73 -19.30
N GLY A 12 5.34 -7.94 -18.83
CA GLY A 12 4.06 -8.22 -18.19
C GLY A 12 3.87 -7.38 -16.93
N SER A 13 4.91 -7.29 -16.08
CA SER A 13 4.89 -6.45 -14.90
C SER A 13 4.67 -4.98 -15.26
N TYR A 14 5.39 -4.50 -16.25
CA TYR A 14 5.28 -3.12 -16.73
C TYR A 14 3.88 -2.81 -17.25
N THR A 15 3.33 -3.74 -18.03
CA THR A 15 1.98 -3.60 -18.60
C THR A 15 0.93 -3.52 -17.50
N LEU A 16 1.04 -4.37 -16.48
CA LEU A 16 0.09 -4.38 -15.36
C LEU A 16 0.20 -3.10 -14.53
N GLN A 17 1.40 -2.61 -14.29
CA GLN A 17 1.57 -1.35 -13.57
C GLN A 17 0.98 -0.18 -14.35
N ALA A 18 1.15 -0.17 -15.67
CA ALA A 18 0.55 0.85 -16.53
C ALA A 18 -0.97 0.76 -16.52
N ALA A 19 -1.53 -0.45 -16.50
CA ALA A 19 -2.97 -0.64 -16.41
C ALA A 19 -3.53 -0.12 -15.07
N ILE A 20 -2.83 -0.38 -13.97
CA ILE A 20 -3.22 0.15 -12.65
C ILE A 20 -3.22 1.67 -12.67
N ALA A 21 -2.16 2.26 -13.21
CA ALA A 21 -2.05 3.71 -13.33
C ALA A 21 -3.18 4.30 -14.18
N ALA A 22 -3.55 3.61 -15.27
CA ALA A 22 -4.64 4.05 -16.13
C ALA A 22 -5.98 4.05 -15.41
N VAL A 23 -6.25 3.05 -14.58
CA VAL A 23 -7.49 3.02 -13.78
C VAL A 23 -7.58 4.22 -12.86
N HIS A 24 -6.46 4.56 -12.20
CA HIS A 24 -6.41 5.74 -11.36
C HIS A 24 -6.61 7.04 -12.16
N ALA A 25 -5.96 7.13 -13.32
CA ALA A 25 -6.00 8.35 -14.15
C ALA A 25 -7.39 8.60 -14.74
N GLU A 26 -8.14 7.55 -15.06
CA GLU A 26 -9.48 7.68 -15.63
C GLU A 26 -10.53 8.05 -14.60
N ALA A 27 -10.26 7.85 -13.31
CA ALA A 27 -11.21 8.17 -12.27
C ALA A 27 -11.23 9.68 -12.00
N GLU A 28 -12.43 10.24 -11.88
CA GLU A 28 -12.60 11.66 -11.57
C GLU A 28 -12.26 11.97 -10.11
N SER A 29 -12.35 10.97 -9.23
CA SER A 29 -12.08 11.13 -7.81
C SER A 29 -11.71 9.78 -7.22
N VAL A 30 -11.24 9.79 -5.97
CA VAL A 30 -10.94 8.54 -5.24
C VAL A 30 -12.20 7.67 -5.15
N ALA A 31 -13.37 8.29 -4.94
CA ALA A 31 -14.63 7.56 -4.85
C ALA A 31 -15.03 6.89 -6.18
N ALA A 32 -14.61 7.47 -7.32
CA ALA A 32 -14.90 6.92 -8.63
C ALA A 32 -13.89 5.87 -9.10
N THR A 33 -12.80 5.66 -8.35
CA THR A 33 -11.76 4.69 -8.71
C THR A 33 -12.29 3.27 -8.59
N ASP A 34 -12.04 2.45 -9.61
CA ASP A 34 -12.45 1.04 -9.60
C ASP A 34 -11.43 0.20 -8.84
N TRP A 35 -11.60 0.15 -7.53
CA TRP A 35 -10.69 -0.56 -6.64
C TRP A 35 -10.70 -2.07 -6.84
N ARG A 36 -11.82 -2.64 -7.28
CA ARG A 36 -11.90 -4.07 -7.59
C ARG A 36 -10.97 -4.43 -8.74
N GLN A 37 -10.97 -3.61 -9.79
CA GLN A 37 -10.09 -3.80 -10.93
C GLN A 37 -8.64 -3.65 -10.51
N ILE A 38 -8.33 -2.66 -9.69
CA ILE A 38 -6.97 -2.43 -9.21
C ILE A 38 -6.46 -3.63 -8.41
N VAL A 39 -7.28 -4.17 -7.49
CA VAL A 39 -6.89 -5.36 -6.72
C VAL A 39 -6.64 -6.55 -7.65
N ALA A 40 -7.51 -6.76 -8.65
CA ALA A 40 -7.33 -7.85 -9.60
C ALA A 40 -6.02 -7.71 -10.38
N LEU A 41 -5.66 -6.49 -10.77
CA LEU A 41 -4.41 -6.23 -11.48
C LEU A 41 -3.20 -6.48 -10.57
N TYR A 42 -3.27 -6.11 -9.30
CA TYR A 42 -2.21 -6.44 -8.35
C TYR A 42 -2.07 -7.94 -8.14
N ASP A 43 -3.19 -8.68 -8.13
CA ASP A 43 -3.13 -10.14 -8.03
C ASP A 43 -2.37 -10.75 -9.20
N GLN A 44 -2.60 -10.26 -10.41
CA GLN A 44 -1.87 -10.71 -11.59
C GLN A 44 -0.40 -10.32 -11.52
N LEU A 45 -0.12 -9.10 -11.08
CA LEU A 45 1.25 -8.61 -10.93
C LEU A 45 2.05 -9.48 -9.95
N LEU A 46 1.44 -9.88 -8.84
CA LEU A 46 2.09 -10.73 -7.84
C LEU A 46 2.42 -12.12 -8.38
N ARG A 47 1.65 -12.62 -9.34
CA ARG A 47 1.96 -13.90 -9.99
C ARG A 47 3.20 -13.80 -10.88
N ILE A 48 3.39 -12.63 -11.49
CA ILE A 48 4.52 -12.39 -12.41
C ILE A 48 5.76 -11.98 -11.63
N GLN A 49 5.59 -11.11 -10.64
CA GLN A 49 6.70 -10.52 -9.89
C GLN A 49 6.33 -10.42 -8.41
N PRO A 50 6.51 -11.50 -7.64
CA PRO A 50 6.27 -11.46 -6.20
C PRO A 50 7.13 -10.39 -5.54
N SER A 51 6.50 -9.51 -4.77
CA SER A 51 7.18 -8.39 -4.14
C SER A 51 6.42 -7.97 -2.88
N PRO A 52 7.11 -7.77 -1.75
CA PRO A 52 6.47 -7.24 -0.54
C PRO A 52 5.88 -5.85 -0.75
N VAL A 53 6.54 -5.01 -1.56
CA VAL A 53 6.02 -3.66 -1.87
C VAL A 53 4.72 -3.74 -2.65
N VAL A 54 4.63 -4.65 -3.62
CA VAL A 54 3.40 -4.88 -4.37
C VAL A 54 2.31 -5.40 -3.45
N GLN A 55 2.64 -6.30 -2.52
CA GLN A 55 1.69 -6.78 -1.52
C GLN A 55 1.16 -5.65 -0.65
N LEU A 56 2.03 -4.72 -0.26
CA LEU A 56 1.62 -3.55 0.51
C LEU A 56 0.65 -2.68 -0.29
N ASN A 57 0.97 -2.40 -1.55
CA ASN A 57 0.11 -1.60 -2.41
C ASN A 57 -1.25 -2.26 -2.62
N ARG A 58 -1.26 -3.59 -2.77
CA ARG A 58 -2.49 -4.36 -2.87
C ARG A 58 -3.33 -4.22 -1.58
N ALA A 59 -2.67 -4.28 -0.42
CA ALA A 59 -3.35 -4.12 0.86
C ALA A 59 -4.06 -2.77 0.97
N VAL A 60 -3.42 -1.70 0.51
CA VAL A 60 -4.03 -0.38 0.50
C VAL A 60 -5.25 -0.36 -0.43
N ALA A 61 -5.15 -0.97 -1.60
CA ALA A 61 -6.29 -1.07 -2.53
C ALA A 61 -7.44 -1.88 -1.93
N ILE A 62 -7.13 -2.95 -1.19
CA ILE A 62 -8.14 -3.72 -0.48
C ILE A 62 -8.84 -2.87 0.57
N ALA A 63 -8.08 -2.02 1.28
CA ALA A 63 -8.68 -1.10 2.26
C ALA A 63 -9.65 -0.13 1.60
N MET A 64 -9.35 0.32 0.39
CA MET A 64 -10.23 1.21 -0.33
C MET A 64 -11.48 0.50 -0.84
N ARG A 65 -11.37 -0.78 -1.20
CA ARG A 65 -12.49 -1.57 -1.69
C ARG A 65 -13.37 -2.08 -0.54
N ASP A 66 -12.76 -2.63 0.51
CA ASP A 66 -13.45 -3.39 1.55
C ASP A 66 -13.43 -2.73 2.92
N GLY A 67 -12.68 -1.64 3.09
CA GLY A 67 -12.58 -0.93 4.35
C GLY A 67 -11.23 -1.09 5.04
N PRO A 68 -10.92 -0.20 6.00
CA PRO A 68 -9.60 -0.17 6.62
C PRO A 68 -9.26 -1.42 7.43
N GLU A 69 -10.24 -2.13 8.00
CA GLU A 69 -9.97 -3.36 8.73
C GLU A 69 -9.39 -4.44 7.82
N ALA A 70 -9.97 -4.60 6.62
CA ALA A 70 -9.49 -5.58 5.66
C ALA A 70 -8.07 -5.24 5.19
N GLY A 71 -7.80 -3.96 4.94
CA GLY A 71 -6.47 -3.51 4.56
C GLY A 71 -5.45 -3.71 5.67
N LEU A 72 -5.83 -3.40 6.91
CA LEU A 72 -4.96 -3.58 8.07
C LEU A 72 -4.56 -5.04 8.24
N ALA A 73 -5.50 -5.96 8.10
CA ALA A 73 -5.20 -7.40 8.19
C ALA A 73 -4.15 -7.82 7.16
N GLN A 74 -4.23 -7.30 5.94
CA GLN A 74 -3.26 -7.60 4.89
C GLN A 74 -1.90 -6.98 5.18
N ILE A 75 -1.87 -5.75 5.66
CA ILE A 75 -0.62 -5.08 6.02
C ILE A 75 0.07 -5.84 7.17
N ASP A 76 -0.69 -6.20 8.20
CA ASP A 76 -0.13 -6.95 9.32
C ASP A 76 0.42 -8.30 8.89
N ALA A 77 -0.25 -8.98 7.95
CA ALA A 77 0.25 -10.26 7.43
C ALA A 77 1.59 -10.10 6.69
N VAL A 78 1.76 -9.01 5.94
CA VAL A 78 3.02 -8.75 5.24
C VAL A 78 4.14 -8.43 6.23
N LEU A 79 3.81 -7.76 7.34
CA LEU A 79 4.79 -7.38 8.36
C LEU A 79 5.06 -8.47 9.40
N GLU A 80 4.32 -9.59 9.36
CA GLU A 80 4.49 -10.68 10.31
C GLU A 80 5.90 -11.29 10.23
N PRO A 81 6.58 -11.51 11.37
CA PRO A 81 7.90 -12.12 11.35
C PRO A 81 7.94 -13.50 10.67
N SER A 82 6.83 -14.25 10.76
CA SER A 82 6.75 -15.60 10.19
C SER A 82 6.63 -15.58 8.66
N SER A 83 6.36 -14.45 8.05
CA SER A 83 6.18 -14.36 6.61
C SER A 83 7.49 -14.55 5.83
N GLY A 84 8.63 -14.44 6.48
CA GLY A 84 9.93 -14.49 5.84
C GLY A 84 10.30 -13.24 5.05
N LYS A 85 9.36 -12.30 4.92
CA LYS A 85 9.53 -11.06 4.16
C LYS A 85 9.48 -9.83 5.05
N GLN A 86 9.22 -10.01 6.31
CA GLN A 86 9.07 -8.94 7.27
C GLN A 86 10.30 -8.04 7.30
N GLY A 87 11.51 -8.63 7.16
CA GLY A 87 12.74 -7.85 7.17
C GLY A 87 12.87 -6.87 6.00
N GLU A 88 12.22 -7.18 4.86
CA GLU A 88 12.26 -6.30 3.70
C GLU A 88 11.42 -5.03 3.90
N LEU A 89 10.34 -5.13 4.67
CA LEU A 89 9.43 -4.00 4.91
C LEU A 89 9.53 -3.43 6.32
N ALA A 90 10.26 -4.07 7.21
CA ALA A 90 10.39 -3.62 8.61
C ALA A 90 10.90 -2.17 8.70
N ASN A 91 11.78 -1.78 7.78
CA ASN A 91 12.37 -0.46 7.73
C ASN A 91 11.81 0.39 6.60
N TYR A 92 10.70 -0.03 5.99
CA TYR A 92 10.07 0.71 4.91
C TYR A 92 8.98 1.63 5.50
N TYR A 93 9.26 2.92 5.53
CA TYR A 93 8.38 3.86 6.24
C TYR A 93 6.95 3.86 5.69
N LEU A 94 6.77 3.61 4.39
CA LEU A 94 5.43 3.60 3.79
C LEU A 94 4.55 2.46 4.32
N ALA A 95 5.16 1.33 4.72
CA ALA A 95 4.40 0.24 5.33
C ALA A 95 3.80 0.67 6.67
N HIS A 96 4.59 1.35 7.48
CA HIS A 96 4.14 1.84 8.78
C HIS A 96 3.19 3.02 8.64
N SER A 97 3.42 3.88 7.66
CA SER A 97 2.51 5.00 7.36
C SER A 97 1.15 4.49 6.90
N ALA A 98 1.12 3.48 6.03
CA ALA A 98 -0.14 2.87 5.58
C ALA A 98 -0.88 2.21 6.73
N ARG A 99 -0.15 1.49 7.59
CA ARG A 99 -0.73 0.87 8.78
C ARG A 99 -1.35 1.92 9.70
N ALA A 100 -0.63 3.01 9.92
CA ALA A 100 -1.11 4.12 10.73
C ALA A 100 -2.38 4.74 10.16
N ASP A 101 -2.44 4.89 8.84
CA ASP A 101 -3.62 5.43 8.18
C ASP A 101 -4.84 4.55 8.38
N MET A 102 -4.67 3.22 8.36
CA MET A 102 -5.76 2.30 8.63
C MET A 102 -6.26 2.45 10.07
N TYR A 103 -5.34 2.53 11.04
CA TYR A 103 -5.73 2.76 12.44
C TYR A 103 -6.46 4.08 12.61
N ARG A 104 -5.98 5.14 11.93
CA ARG A 104 -6.63 6.45 11.99
C ARG A 104 -8.07 6.39 11.48
N ARG A 105 -8.29 5.70 10.36
CA ARG A 105 -9.63 5.54 9.78
C ARG A 105 -10.55 4.74 10.69
N LEU A 106 -9.98 3.84 11.49
CA LEU A 106 -10.73 3.04 12.45
C LEU A 106 -10.97 3.76 13.78
N GLY A 107 -10.45 4.96 13.95
CA GLY A 107 -10.55 5.73 15.17
C GLY A 107 -9.62 5.26 16.28
N ARG A 108 -8.65 4.40 15.97
CA ARG A 108 -7.69 3.85 16.94
C ARG A 108 -6.47 4.78 17.00
N ARG A 109 -6.67 5.89 17.72
CA ARG A 109 -5.71 7.00 17.71
C ARG A 109 -4.34 6.66 18.30
N ALA A 110 -4.32 5.94 19.41
CA ALA A 110 -3.05 5.58 20.06
C ALA A 110 -2.20 4.69 19.17
N GLU A 111 -2.80 3.74 18.51
CA GLU A 111 -2.11 2.84 17.60
C GLU A 111 -1.68 3.55 16.32
N ALA A 112 -2.53 4.45 15.82
CA ALA A 112 -2.17 5.28 14.67
C ALA A 112 -0.96 6.14 14.98
N ARG A 113 -0.94 6.80 16.14
CA ARG A 113 0.18 7.64 16.55
C ARG A 113 1.47 6.83 16.62
N SER A 114 1.43 5.68 17.27
CA SER A 114 2.61 4.82 17.40
C SER A 114 3.17 4.42 16.03
N ALA A 115 2.29 4.05 15.10
CA ALA A 115 2.70 3.66 13.76
C ALA A 115 3.25 4.85 12.96
N TYR A 116 2.64 6.03 13.07
CA TYR A 116 3.17 7.23 12.41
C TYR A 116 4.54 7.62 12.98
N GLU A 117 4.73 7.51 14.29
CA GLU A 117 6.01 7.80 14.92
C GLU A 117 7.10 6.84 14.42
N LYS A 118 6.75 5.57 14.24
CA LYS A 118 7.68 4.59 13.68
C LYS A 118 8.05 4.93 12.24
N ALA A 119 7.07 5.31 11.42
CA ALA A 119 7.32 5.76 10.06
C ALA A 119 8.23 6.99 10.04
N LEU A 120 7.97 7.95 10.93
CA LEU A 120 8.77 9.17 11.04
C LEU A 120 10.22 8.87 11.38
N ALA A 121 10.47 7.88 12.25
CA ALA A 121 11.81 7.47 12.61
C ALA A 121 12.57 6.84 11.45
N LEU A 122 11.86 6.31 10.45
CA LEU A 122 12.45 5.60 9.33
C LEU A 122 12.72 6.46 8.11
N THR A 123 12.14 7.64 8.02
CA THR A 123 12.34 8.53 6.87
C THR A 123 13.17 9.74 7.26
N GLN A 124 14.07 10.17 6.37
CA GLN A 124 14.90 11.36 6.55
C GLN A 124 14.51 12.46 5.57
N GLN A 125 13.56 12.20 4.68
CA GLN A 125 13.15 13.17 3.67
C GLN A 125 12.18 14.18 4.27
N GLU A 126 12.49 15.44 4.13
CA GLU A 126 11.74 16.51 4.80
C GLU A 126 10.25 16.54 4.45
N PRO A 127 9.84 16.42 3.17
CA PRO A 127 8.41 16.43 2.85
C PRO A 127 7.64 15.31 3.54
N GLU A 128 8.21 14.10 3.58
CA GLU A 128 7.59 12.96 4.27
C GLU A 128 7.52 13.18 5.76
N ARG A 129 8.60 13.73 6.34
CA ARG A 129 8.63 14.03 7.78
C ARG A 129 7.56 15.04 8.15
N GLN A 130 7.42 16.10 7.36
CA GLN A 130 6.39 17.13 7.61
C GLN A 130 4.99 16.55 7.53
N PHE A 131 4.73 15.70 6.56
CA PHE A 131 3.44 15.04 6.41
C PHE A 131 3.12 14.19 7.64
N LEU A 132 4.08 13.37 8.08
CA LEU A 132 3.88 12.49 9.23
C LEU A 132 3.70 13.28 10.52
N GLN A 133 4.47 14.34 10.72
CA GLN A 133 4.34 15.20 11.88
C GLN A 133 2.96 15.85 11.94
N GLU A 134 2.44 16.29 10.80
CA GLU A 134 1.12 16.88 10.71
C GLU A 134 0.03 15.86 11.04
N ARG A 135 0.18 14.62 10.54
CA ARG A 135 -0.76 13.54 10.88
C ARG A 135 -0.79 13.25 12.37
N ILE A 136 0.39 13.21 13.00
CA ILE A 136 0.49 12.98 14.45
C ILE A 136 -0.21 14.12 15.20
N ARG A 137 -0.01 15.35 14.77
CA ARG A 137 -0.65 16.52 15.38
C ARG A 137 -2.17 16.43 15.31
N GLN A 138 -2.70 15.95 14.19
CA GLN A 138 -4.14 15.83 13.99
C GLN A 138 -4.79 14.76 14.86
N LEU A 139 -4.00 13.86 15.44
CA LEU A 139 -4.53 12.77 16.28
C LEU A 139 -4.80 13.17 17.73
N LYS A 140 -4.57 14.39 18.10
CA LYS A 140 -4.81 14.86 19.47
C LYS A 140 -6.28 14.83 19.85
#